data_503291935ac6176f85f34f39bd7bc588
#
_entry.id   503291935ac6176f85f34f39bd7bc588
#
_cell.length_a   1.000
_cell.length_b   1.000
_cell.length_c   1.000
_cell.angle_alpha   90.00
_cell.angle_beta   90.00
_cell.angle_gamma   90.00
#
_symmetry.space_group_name_H-M   'P 1'
#
loop_
_entity.id
_entity.type
_entity.pdbx_description
1 polymer ?
#
loop_
_entity_poly.entity_id
_entity_poly.type
_entity_poly.pdbx_seq_one_letter_code
_entity_poly.pdbx_strand_id
1 'polypeptide(L)'
;MERGTFFTAWREKKLHGVVLTIGGVSGNAATRLESFVTKNGAFAYGALPEVDDLFRRQARELDRKKREALLHQLQRTVYEQVLQAPIYHLGFPIGVGPRVDDIMATAIPGFYMSPYEDLRLRRP
;
A
#
# COMPACT_ATOMS: atom_id res chain seq x y z
N MET A 1 -13.84 -17.38 3.45
CA MET A 1 -13.68 -17.20 1.97
C MET A 1 -12.22 -17.42 1.64
N GLU A 2 -11.96 -18.17 0.60
CA GLU A 2 -10.59 -18.41 0.13
C GLU A 2 -10.00 -17.10 -0.43
N ARG A 3 -8.68 -16.92 -0.30
CA ARG A 3 -8.01 -15.62 -0.59
C ARG A 3 -8.20 -15.16 -2.05
N GLY A 4 -8.06 -16.06 -3.00
CA GLY A 4 -8.24 -15.74 -4.43
C GLY A 4 -9.66 -15.29 -4.74
N THR A 5 -10.65 -16.03 -4.23
CA THR A 5 -12.06 -15.70 -4.35
C THR A 5 -12.38 -14.34 -3.73
N PHE A 6 -11.80 -14.03 -2.56
CA PHE A 6 -11.98 -12.73 -1.91
C PHE A 6 -11.47 -11.57 -2.80
N PHE A 7 -10.26 -11.66 -3.32
CA PHE A 7 -9.72 -10.60 -4.17
C PHE A 7 -10.46 -10.45 -5.49
N THR A 8 -10.96 -11.54 -6.06
CA THR A 8 -11.80 -11.50 -7.26
C THR A 8 -13.11 -10.77 -6.96
N ALA A 9 -13.83 -11.18 -5.93
CA ALA A 9 -15.08 -10.53 -5.52
C ALA A 9 -14.89 -9.05 -5.18
N TRP A 10 -13.75 -8.69 -4.58
CA TRP A 10 -13.43 -7.30 -4.28
C TRP A 10 -13.24 -6.46 -5.56
N ARG A 11 -12.44 -6.93 -6.51
CA ARG A 11 -12.26 -6.24 -7.80
C ARG A 11 -13.56 -6.10 -8.57
N GLU A 12 -14.41 -7.12 -8.53
CA GLU A 12 -15.72 -7.14 -9.18
C GLU A 12 -16.79 -6.34 -8.42
N LYS A 13 -16.43 -5.70 -7.28
CA LYS A 13 -17.33 -4.90 -6.45
C LYS A 13 -18.54 -5.69 -5.92
N LYS A 14 -18.36 -7.00 -5.68
CA LYS A 14 -19.40 -7.91 -5.18
C LYS A 14 -19.47 -7.99 -3.65
N LEU A 15 -18.53 -7.39 -2.93
CA LEU A 15 -18.55 -7.35 -1.47
C LEU A 15 -19.43 -6.20 -0.99
N HIS A 16 -20.25 -6.47 0.03
CA HIS A 16 -21.16 -5.50 0.63
C HIS A 16 -20.80 -5.28 2.11
N GLY A 17 -21.07 -4.08 2.62
CA GLY A 17 -20.75 -3.70 4.00
C GLY A 17 -19.31 -3.27 4.16
N VAL A 18 -18.66 -3.73 5.22
CA VAL A 18 -17.27 -3.38 5.54
C VAL A 18 -16.31 -4.43 4.98
N VAL A 19 -15.34 -3.99 4.20
CA VAL A 19 -14.25 -4.84 3.72
C VAL A 19 -13.01 -4.61 4.59
N LEU A 20 -12.64 -5.62 5.37
CA LEU A 20 -11.41 -5.62 6.15
C LEU A 20 -10.29 -6.30 5.36
N THR A 21 -9.19 -5.61 5.16
CA THR A 21 -8.05 -6.14 4.41
C THR A 21 -6.74 -5.52 4.86
N ILE A 22 -5.65 -6.07 4.36
CA ILE A 22 -4.32 -5.49 4.53
C ILE A 22 -3.95 -4.65 3.31
N GLY A 23 -3.39 -3.49 3.56
CA GLY A 23 -2.78 -2.64 2.54
C GLY A 23 -1.35 -2.30 2.93
N GLY A 24 -0.51 -2.05 1.98
CA GLY A 24 0.87 -1.62 2.23
C GLY A 24 1.36 -0.69 1.14
N VAL A 25 2.36 0.10 1.47
CA VAL A 25 3.05 0.96 0.50
C VAL A 25 4.23 0.19 -0.05
N SER A 26 4.28 0.03 -1.35
CA SER A 26 5.38 -0.62 -2.05
C SER A 26 6.32 0.42 -2.68
N GLY A 27 6.88 1.31 -1.85
CA GLY A 27 7.83 2.33 -2.28
C GLY A 27 7.21 3.55 -2.97
N ASN A 28 6.02 3.45 -3.56
CA ASN A 28 5.32 4.57 -4.19
C ASN A 28 3.90 4.71 -3.63
N ALA A 29 3.69 5.75 -2.81
CA ALA A 29 2.39 6.04 -2.20
C ALA A 29 1.28 6.27 -3.26
N ALA A 30 1.61 6.91 -4.39
CA ALA A 30 0.64 7.21 -5.43
C ALA A 30 -0.01 5.94 -6.00
N THR A 31 0.73 4.85 -6.17
CA THR A 31 0.19 3.57 -6.66
C THR A 31 -0.88 3.00 -5.73
N ARG A 32 -0.71 3.17 -4.43
CA ARG A 32 -1.72 2.71 -3.45
C ARG A 32 -2.94 3.61 -3.44
N LEU A 33 -2.73 4.92 -3.48
CA LEU A 33 -3.84 5.87 -3.57
C LEU A 33 -4.66 5.62 -4.84
N GLU A 34 -4.01 5.41 -5.99
CA GLU A 34 -4.71 5.04 -7.23
C GLU A 34 -5.59 3.81 -7.02
N SER A 35 -5.02 2.74 -6.51
CA SER A 35 -5.72 1.45 -6.42
C SER A 35 -6.90 1.45 -5.46
N PHE A 36 -6.83 2.21 -4.38
CA PHE A 36 -7.77 2.09 -3.26
C PHE A 36 -8.76 3.26 -3.13
N VAL A 37 -8.45 4.44 -3.67
CA VAL A 37 -9.28 5.62 -3.43
C VAL A 37 -9.71 6.40 -4.68
N THR A 38 -9.10 6.14 -5.83
CA THR A 38 -9.55 6.77 -7.08
C THR A 38 -10.72 6.02 -7.72
N LYS A 39 -11.51 6.71 -8.53
CA LYS A 39 -12.68 6.15 -9.23
C LYS A 39 -12.38 4.89 -10.01
N ASN A 40 -11.22 4.81 -10.65
CA ASN A 40 -10.82 3.67 -11.47
C ASN A 40 -9.97 2.65 -10.68
N GLY A 41 -9.80 2.86 -9.39
CA GLY A 41 -9.03 1.96 -8.54
C GLY A 41 -9.64 0.56 -8.44
N ALA A 42 -8.81 -0.46 -8.66
CA ALA A 42 -9.27 -1.85 -8.63
C ALA A 42 -9.97 -2.24 -7.33
N PHE A 43 -9.59 -1.61 -6.23
CA PHE A 43 -10.08 -1.91 -4.88
C PHE A 43 -10.91 -0.79 -4.26
N ALA A 44 -11.16 0.31 -4.98
CA ALA A 44 -11.95 1.43 -4.47
C ALA A 44 -13.45 1.12 -4.54
N TYR A 45 -14.18 1.33 -3.45
CA TYR A 45 -15.65 1.19 -3.37
C TYR A 45 -16.37 2.52 -3.34
N GLY A 46 -15.67 3.58 -3.04
CA GLY A 46 -16.13 4.94 -3.11
C GLY A 46 -15.06 5.79 -3.79
N ALA A 47 -15.50 6.80 -4.52
CA ALA A 47 -14.59 7.75 -5.12
C ALA A 47 -15.17 9.15 -4.99
N LEU A 48 -14.32 10.10 -4.63
CA LEU A 48 -14.66 11.51 -4.58
C LEU A 48 -14.02 12.22 -5.77
N PRO A 49 -14.77 13.07 -6.50
CA PRO A 49 -14.21 13.83 -7.61
C PRO A 49 -12.99 14.67 -7.23
N GLU A 50 -12.95 15.18 -6.01
CA GLU A 50 -11.82 15.93 -5.47
C GLU A 50 -10.56 15.05 -5.34
N VAL A 51 -10.70 13.80 -4.87
CA VAL A 51 -9.60 12.84 -4.76
C VAL A 51 -9.05 12.50 -6.14
N ASP A 52 -9.92 12.29 -7.12
CA ASP A 52 -9.51 12.04 -8.50
C ASP A 52 -8.78 13.24 -9.12
N ASP A 53 -9.22 14.46 -8.82
CA ASP A 53 -8.56 15.67 -9.29
C ASP A 53 -7.17 15.84 -8.68
N LEU A 54 -7.07 15.73 -7.36
CA LEU A 54 -5.79 15.79 -6.65
C LEU A 54 -4.82 14.72 -7.15
N PHE A 55 -5.33 13.50 -7.40
CA PHE A 55 -4.51 12.41 -7.94
C PHE A 55 -3.97 12.75 -9.34
N ARG A 56 -4.81 13.26 -10.24
CA ARG A 56 -4.38 13.68 -11.59
C ARG A 56 -3.37 14.83 -11.56
N ARG A 57 -3.57 15.79 -10.67
CA ARG A 57 -2.66 16.94 -10.52
C ARG A 57 -1.29 16.50 -10.02
N GLN A 58 -1.24 15.65 -8.98
CA GLN A 58 0.05 15.13 -8.48
C GLN A 58 0.79 14.29 -9.53
N ALA A 59 0.06 13.56 -10.39
CA ALA A 59 0.67 12.74 -11.43
C ALA A 59 1.35 13.58 -12.54
N ARG A 60 0.95 14.82 -12.71
CA ARG A 60 1.51 15.78 -13.68
C ARG A 60 2.53 16.73 -13.07
N GLU A 61 2.64 16.78 -11.75
CA GLU A 61 3.51 17.72 -11.07
C GLU A 61 4.96 17.21 -11.06
N LEU A 62 5.86 18.01 -11.60
CA LEU A 62 7.29 17.72 -11.70
C LEU A 62 8.07 18.24 -10.48
N ASP A 63 7.59 19.29 -9.84
CA ASP A 63 8.21 19.79 -8.61
C ASP A 63 7.90 18.85 -7.45
N ARG A 64 8.94 18.31 -6.85
CA ARG A 64 8.81 17.33 -5.76
C ARG A 64 8.01 17.86 -4.57
N LYS A 65 8.26 19.12 -4.16
CA LYS A 65 7.59 19.70 -2.98
C LYS A 65 6.12 19.95 -3.25
N LYS A 66 5.78 20.44 -4.44
CA LYS A 66 4.39 20.65 -4.85
C LYS A 66 3.65 19.32 -4.98
N ARG A 67 4.29 18.31 -5.55
CA ARG A 67 3.73 16.95 -5.63
C ARG A 67 3.46 16.36 -4.25
N GLU A 68 4.39 16.50 -3.32
CA GLU A 68 4.24 16.07 -1.94
C GLU A 68 3.07 16.79 -1.24
N ALA A 69 2.93 18.10 -1.43
CA ALA A 69 1.81 18.86 -0.89
C ALA A 69 0.45 18.36 -1.44
N LEU A 70 0.36 18.05 -2.73
CA LEU A 70 -0.84 17.48 -3.35
C LEU A 70 -1.18 16.09 -2.78
N LEU A 71 -0.16 15.24 -2.56
CA LEU A 71 -0.34 13.93 -1.95
C LEU A 71 -0.80 14.05 -0.48
N HIS A 72 -0.25 14.99 0.28
CA HIS A 72 -0.69 15.25 1.66
C HIS A 72 -2.14 15.75 1.69
N GLN A 73 -2.51 16.66 0.79
CA GLN A 73 -3.90 17.13 0.69
C GLN A 73 -4.84 15.97 0.36
N LEU A 74 -4.48 15.13 -0.62
CA LEU A 74 -5.26 13.94 -0.98
C LEU A 74 -5.45 12.98 0.21
N GLN A 75 -4.36 12.68 0.93
CA GLN A 75 -4.44 11.82 2.12
C GLN A 75 -5.31 12.42 3.21
N ARG A 76 -5.26 13.73 3.41
CA ARG A 76 -6.14 14.43 4.36
C ARG A 76 -7.60 14.30 3.96
N THR A 77 -7.94 14.53 2.70
CA THR A 77 -9.32 14.35 2.19
C THR A 77 -9.80 12.93 2.40
N VAL A 78 -8.98 11.92 2.09
CA VAL A 78 -9.31 10.50 2.33
C VAL A 78 -9.59 10.22 3.81
N TYR A 79 -8.81 10.80 4.70
CA TYR A 79 -8.97 10.67 6.14
C TYR A 79 -10.24 11.36 6.65
N GLU A 80 -10.44 12.62 6.28
CA GLU A 80 -11.59 13.43 6.74
C GLU A 80 -12.93 12.89 6.23
N GLN A 81 -12.95 12.32 5.03
CA GLN A 81 -14.13 11.69 4.43
C GLN A 81 -14.31 10.22 4.81
N VAL A 82 -13.41 9.70 5.65
CA VAL A 82 -13.45 8.31 6.16
C VAL A 82 -13.58 7.28 5.04
N LEU A 83 -12.92 7.50 3.90
CA LEU A 83 -12.93 6.54 2.80
C LEU A 83 -12.22 5.24 3.18
N GLN A 84 -11.29 5.32 4.12
CA GLN A 84 -10.61 4.17 4.71
C GLN A 84 -10.37 4.43 6.20
N ALA A 85 -10.52 3.39 7.01
CA ALA A 85 -10.25 3.41 8.44
C ALA A 85 -9.04 2.51 8.75
N PRO A 86 -7.83 3.06 8.88
CA PRO A 86 -6.68 2.27 9.32
C PRO A 86 -6.88 1.82 10.77
N ILE A 87 -6.72 0.53 11.03
CA ILE A 87 -6.96 -0.06 12.35
C ILE A 87 -5.63 -0.25 13.10
N TYR A 88 -4.64 -0.85 12.45
CA TYR A 88 -3.31 -1.06 13.02
C TYR A 88 -2.27 -1.33 11.94
N HIS A 89 -1.00 -1.18 12.30
CA HIS A 89 0.10 -1.63 11.48
C HIS A 89 0.40 -3.10 11.73
N LEU A 90 0.36 -3.90 10.67
CA LEU A 90 0.73 -5.30 10.76
C LEU A 90 2.25 -5.44 10.81
N GLY A 91 2.75 -6.13 11.82
CA GLY A 91 4.15 -6.54 11.86
C GLY A 91 4.39 -7.68 10.88
N PHE A 92 5.55 -7.65 10.23
CA PHE A 92 5.98 -8.72 9.31
C PHE A 92 7.16 -9.47 9.92
N PRO A 93 6.90 -10.52 10.75
CA PRO A 93 7.97 -11.31 11.31
C PRO A 93 8.68 -12.11 10.21
N ILE A 94 10.00 -12.10 10.25
CA ILE A 94 10.85 -12.91 9.38
C ILE A 94 11.54 -13.96 10.25
N GLY A 95 11.31 -15.23 9.95
CA GLY A 95 12.02 -16.33 10.59
C GLY A 95 13.44 -16.45 10.01
N VAL A 96 14.44 -16.35 10.87
CA VAL A 96 15.85 -16.48 10.49
C VAL A 96 16.41 -17.76 11.10
N GLY A 97 16.91 -18.66 10.27
CA GLY A 97 17.53 -19.90 10.74
C GLY A 97 18.88 -19.64 11.45
N PRO A 98 19.32 -20.56 12.34
CA PRO A 98 20.52 -20.36 13.17
C PRO A 98 21.81 -20.22 12.36
N ARG A 99 21.82 -20.67 11.12
CA ARG A 99 22.97 -20.56 10.21
C ARG A 99 23.10 -19.21 9.51
N VAL A 100 22.08 -18.35 9.64
CA VAL A 100 22.08 -17.02 9.02
C VAL A 100 22.58 -16.02 10.04
N ASP A 101 23.55 -15.22 9.67
CA ASP A 101 24.10 -14.16 10.50
C ASP A 101 23.36 -12.84 10.27
N ASP A 102 23.21 -12.46 9.00
CA ASP A 102 22.53 -11.24 8.61
C ASP A 102 21.67 -11.49 7.36
N ILE A 103 20.43 -11.06 7.41
CA ILE A 103 19.48 -11.17 6.29
C ILE A 103 19.42 -9.90 5.45
N MET A 104 20.14 -8.85 5.82
CA MET A 104 20.10 -7.55 5.12
C MET A 104 18.67 -7.09 4.79
N ALA A 105 17.78 -7.13 5.79
CA ALA A 105 16.38 -6.83 5.60
C ALA A 105 16.16 -5.45 4.97
N THR A 106 15.35 -5.39 3.93
CA THR A 106 15.03 -4.12 3.29
C THR A 106 14.12 -3.27 4.19
N ALA A 107 14.35 -1.97 4.19
CA ALA A 107 13.53 -1.02 4.95
C ALA A 107 12.13 -0.78 4.31
N ILE A 108 11.84 -1.41 3.16
CA ILE A 108 10.57 -1.22 2.46
C ILE A 108 9.57 -2.29 2.93
N PRO A 109 8.53 -1.91 3.68
CA PRO A 109 7.50 -2.85 4.13
C PRO A 109 6.82 -3.56 2.96
N GLY A 110 6.68 -4.88 3.05
CA GLY A 110 6.06 -5.69 2.01
C GLY A 110 7.03 -6.26 0.96
N PHE A 111 8.26 -5.78 0.91
CA PHE A 111 9.34 -6.38 0.16
C PHE A 111 10.34 -7.01 1.12
N TYR A 112 10.05 -8.23 1.52
CA TYR A 112 10.89 -8.97 2.49
C TYR A 112 12.13 -9.58 1.88
N MET A 113 12.25 -9.51 0.58
CA MET A 113 13.39 -10.10 -0.10
C MET A 113 14.56 -9.14 0.02
N SER A 114 15.45 -9.45 0.94
CA SER A 114 16.83 -8.98 0.83
C SER A 114 17.43 -9.53 -0.47
N PRO A 115 18.36 -8.80 -1.09
CA PRO A 115 19.19 -9.37 -2.14
C PRO A 115 19.88 -10.60 -1.56
N TYR A 116 19.59 -11.78 -2.10
CA TYR A 116 20.13 -13.04 -1.59
C TYR A 116 21.65 -13.11 -1.68
N GLU A 117 22.25 -12.35 -2.60
CA GLU A 117 23.70 -12.17 -2.74
C GLU A 117 24.35 -11.53 -1.51
N ASP A 118 23.63 -10.74 -0.74
CA ASP A 118 24.14 -10.07 0.48
C ASP A 118 23.89 -10.87 1.76
N LEU A 119 23.22 -12.02 1.66
CA LEU A 119 22.91 -12.88 2.79
C LEU A 119 24.22 -13.44 3.37
N ARG A 120 24.42 -13.25 4.66
CA ARG A 120 25.61 -13.75 5.37
C ARG A 120 25.28 -14.97 6.19
N LEU A 121 26.10 -16.01 6.00
CA LEU A 121 26.05 -17.22 6.80
C LEU A 121 27.12 -17.18 7.91
N ARG A 122 26.74 -17.68 9.08
CA ARG A 122 27.70 -17.91 10.17
C ARG A 122 28.75 -18.93 9.72
N ARG A 123 30.00 -18.64 9.99
CA ARG A 123 31.05 -19.62 9.83
C ARG A 123 30.83 -20.74 10.85
N PRO A 124 31.08 -22.01 10.49
CA PRO A 124 31.00 -23.12 11.44
C PRO A 124 31.98 -22.96 12.58
#